data_89f676761526fe3108604dce08cb2bb6
#
_entry.id   89f676761526fe3108604dce08cb2bb6
#
_cell.length_a   1.000
_cell.length_b   1.000
_cell.length_c   1.000
_cell.angle_alpha   90.00
_cell.angle_beta   90.00
_cell.angle_gamma   90.00
#
_symmetry.space_group_name_H-M   'P 1'
#
loop_
_entity.id
_entity.type
_entity.pdbx_description
1 polymer ?
#
loop_
_entity_poly.entity_id
_entity_poly.type
_entity_poly.pdbx_seq_one_letter_code
_entity_poly.pdbx_strand_id
1 'polypeptide(L)'
;MKKGRVLKHLAIAAGFCVFSSLAAGQDAVTQSVASFFSSGEYLAEETYVADASVERGRHAAEYDESDTIVRYVATPRIGLGVLRLGAEWERFAFGFPSGAPLPSTLQSISLVLGLDTQISDSILMRFEAQPGVYDTGFEHVSDDFNMPFLVGGTYIYSPNLQFIVGVSVDIERKYPVIPAAGFRWQIARQWVANASLPTPRLEYEWNRNLTVYLGADVKETNYRVDDNFGDKQGKPELNHAVLTYSEVRTGTGLNWKIAPSVILTAEAGYQPYRSFDFYRTNVRYHQDGSAPYGMISLHGAF
;
A
#
# COMPACT_ATOMS: atom_id res chain seq x y z
N MET A 1 21.68 -34.54 14.65
CA MET A 1 21.39 -33.25 15.27
C MET A 1 22.02 -32.13 14.43
N LYS A 2 21.29 -31.52 13.51
CA LYS A 2 21.63 -30.30 12.80
C LYS A 2 20.31 -29.74 12.18
N LYS A 3 19.46 -29.15 13.02
CA LYS A 3 18.22 -28.49 12.66
C LYS A 3 18.32 -27.00 13.02
N GLY A 4 19.14 -26.24 12.38
CA GLY A 4 19.34 -24.85 12.79
C GLY A 4 19.83 -23.88 11.73
N ARG A 5 19.67 -24.17 10.44
CA ARG A 5 20.25 -23.28 9.40
C ARG A 5 19.38 -22.96 8.19
N VAL A 6 18.13 -23.39 8.14
CA VAL A 6 17.28 -23.18 6.94
C VAL A 6 16.38 -21.92 7.05
N LEU A 7 16.19 -21.35 8.23
CA LEU A 7 15.26 -20.22 8.43
C LEU A 7 15.83 -18.81 8.17
N LYS A 8 17.11 -18.68 7.81
CA LYS A 8 17.76 -17.35 7.63
C LYS A 8 17.66 -16.74 6.23
N HIS A 9 17.08 -17.42 5.26
CA HIS A 9 17.07 -16.94 3.87
C HIS A 9 15.68 -16.63 3.29
N LEU A 10 14.61 -16.67 4.10
CA LEU A 10 13.24 -16.40 3.61
C LEU A 10 12.76 -14.96 3.83
N ALA A 11 13.61 -14.06 4.25
CA ALA A 11 13.21 -12.73 4.76
C ALA A 11 13.43 -11.58 3.77
N ILE A 12 13.61 -11.82 2.47
CA ILE A 12 13.99 -10.74 1.55
C ILE A 12 13.24 -10.90 0.23
N ALA A 13 11.99 -10.55 0.20
CA ALA A 13 11.22 -10.09 -0.95
C ALA A 13 9.77 -9.83 -0.50
N ALA A 14 9.56 -8.78 0.23
CA ALA A 14 8.22 -8.34 0.60
C ALA A 14 8.12 -6.84 0.36
N GLY A 15 8.01 -6.46 -0.89
CA GLY A 15 7.27 -5.26 -1.21
C GLY A 15 5.82 -5.51 -0.78
N PHE A 16 5.33 -4.77 0.18
CA PHE A 16 3.92 -4.72 0.62
C PHE A 16 3.18 -6.02 0.95
N CYS A 17 3.84 -7.11 1.19
CA CYS A 17 3.24 -8.22 1.93
C CYS A 17 3.75 -8.20 3.35
N VAL A 18 2.92 -7.75 4.15
CA VAL A 18 2.94 -7.46 5.55
C VAL A 18 3.17 -8.69 6.42
N PHE A 19 4.19 -9.49 6.19
CA PHE A 19 4.62 -10.51 7.14
C PHE A 19 6.13 -10.62 7.16
N SER A 20 6.78 -9.67 7.84
CA SER A 20 8.19 -9.81 8.18
C SER A 20 8.35 -10.89 9.25
N SER A 21 9.24 -11.82 9.00
CA SER A 21 9.53 -13.00 9.81
C SER A 21 9.76 -12.71 11.30
N LEU A 22 8.97 -13.35 12.14
CA LEU A 22 9.25 -13.53 13.57
C LEU A 22 10.37 -14.53 13.76
N ALA A 23 11.55 -14.08 14.19
CA ALA A 23 12.56 -14.91 14.80
C ALA A 23 12.48 -14.71 16.31
N ALA A 24 12.11 -15.76 17.03
CA ALA A 24 12.00 -15.76 18.49
C ALA A 24 13.37 -15.68 19.18
N GLY A 25 13.47 -14.84 20.18
CA GLY A 25 14.51 -14.83 21.20
C GLY A 25 13.98 -14.05 22.40
N GLN A 26 13.72 -14.75 23.50
CA GLN A 26 13.35 -14.16 24.79
C GLN A 26 14.54 -13.44 25.41
N ASP A 27 14.34 -12.17 25.82
CA ASP A 27 14.90 -11.61 27.05
C ASP A 27 14.17 -10.30 27.33
N ALA A 28 13.45 -10.27 28.46
CA ALA A 28 12.76 -9.09 28.98
C ALA A 28 13.78 -8.18 29.64
N VAL A 29 14.24 -7.15 28.93
CA VAL A 29 15.01 -6.06 29.50
C VAL A 29 14.26 -4.76 29.24
N THR A 30 14.18 -3.90 30.24
CA THR A 30 13.66 -2.53 30.19
C THR A 30 14.37 -1.76 29.07
N GLN A 31 13.79 -1.75 27.89
CA GLN A 31 14.35 -1.07 26.73
C GLN A 31 14.22 0.43 26.92
N SER A 32 15.32 1.17 26.76
CA SER A 32 15.29 2.64 26.70
C SER A 32 14.51 3.08 25.45
N VAL A 33 13.96 4.29 25.42
CA VAL A 33 13.24 4.86 24.28
C VAL A 33 14.06 4.76 22.99
N ALA A 34 15.39 4.87 23.07
CA ALA A 34 16.30 4.70 21.94
C ALA A 34 16.30 3.27 21.37
N SER A 35 16.17 2.24 22.22
CA SER A 35 16.06 0.86 21.77
C SER A 35 14.67 0.50 21.19
N PHE A 36 13.64 1.26 21.57
CA PHE A 36 12.30 1.11 21.03
C PHE A 36 12.24 1.42 19.52
N PHE A 37 13.03 2.39 19.06
CA PHE A 37 13.15 2.76 17.64
C PHE A 37 14.33 2.10 16.91
N SER A 38 14.99 1.11 17.53
CA SER A 38 16.15 0.43 16.94
C SER A 38 15.79 -0.60 15.85
N SER A 39 14.52 -0.95 15.71
CA SER A 39 14.00 -1.78 14.62
C SER A 39 12.84 -1.06 13.95
N GLY A 40 12.82 -1.06 12.64
CA GLY A 40 11.79 -0.35 11.89
C GLY A 40 11.80 -0.69 10.41
N GLU A 41 10.72 -0.28 9.76
CA GLU A 41 10.52 -0.37 8.32
C GLU A 41 10.37 1.04 7.77
N TYR A 42 10.87 1.27 6.57
CA TYR A 42 10.71 2.55 5.87
C TYR A 42 10.42 2.31 4.39
N LEU A 43 9.70 3.25 3.80
CA LEU A 43 9.40 3.33 2.37
C LEU A 43 9.44 4.81 1.95
N ALA A 44 10.08 5.07 0.83
CA ALA A 44 9.92 6.29 0.05
C ALA A 44 9.72 5.88 -1.40
N GLU A 45 8.62 6.27 -1.99
CA GLU A 45 8.22 5.87 -3.34
C GLU A 45 7.74 7.08 -4.13
N GLU A 46 8.09 7.13 -5.40
CA GLU A 46 7.59 8.09 -6.37
C GLU A 46 7.17 7.35 -7.63
N THR A 47 5.94 7.57 -8.05
CA THR A 47 5.39 7.05 -9.31
C THR A 47 4.96 8.22 -10.18
N TYR A 48 5.32 8.18 -11.44
CA TYR A 48 4.79 9.09 -12.46
C TYR A 48 4.00 8.31 -13.49
N VAL A 49 2.77 8.75 -13.75
CA VAL A 49 1.90 8.22 -14.79
C VAL A 49 1.70 9.31 -15.86
N ALA A 50 2.01 8.98 -17.11
CA ALA A 50 1.88 9.91 -18.21
C ALA A 50 0.41 10.23 -18.53
N ASP A 51 0.23 11.22 -19.41
CA ASP A 51 -1.08 11.75 -19.78
C ASP A 51 -2.07 10.65 -20.18
N ALA A 52 -3.29 10.77 -19.63
CA ALA A 52 -4.45 9.98 -19.97
C ALA A 52 -5.72 10.82 -19.97
N SER A 53 -6.68 10.44 -20.80
CA SER A 53 -8.00 11.03 -20.78
C SER A 53 -8.84 10.51 -19.61
N VAL A 54 -9.60 11.42 -19.00
CA VAL A 54 -10.66 11.06 -18.04
C VAL A 54 -12.02 11.42 -18.61
N GLU A 55 -13.00 10.54 -18.43
CA GLU A 55 -14.32 10.65 -19.03
C GLU A 55 -15.45 10.45 -18.01
N ARG A 56 -16.58 11.09 -18.30
CA ARG A 56 -17.89 10.82 -17.73
C ARG A 56 -18.93 10.81 -18.84
N GLY A 57 -18.95 9.73 -19.64
CA GLY A 57 -19.76 9.65 -20.86
C GLY A 57 -19.29 10.55 -22.00
N ARG A 58 -18.40 11.50 -21.73
CA ARG A 58 -17.70 12.38 -22.66
C ARG A 58 -16.31 12.64 -22.10
N HIS A 59 -15.38 13.00 -22.97
CA HIS A 59 -14.06 13.51 -22.57
C HIS A 59 -14.23 14.68 -21.59
N ALA A 60 -13.61 14.61 -20.43
CA ALA A 60 -13.67 15.64 -19.40
C ALA A 60 -12.34 16.43 -19.30
N ALA A 61 -11.21 15.72 -19.31
CA ALA A 61 -9.87 16.31 -19.24
C ALA A 61 -8.80 15.31 -19.65
N GLU A 62 -7.62 15.80 -20.02
CA GLU A 62 -6.37 15.03 -20.05
C GLU A 62 -5.52 15.43 -18.84
N TYR A 63 -4.75 14.50 -18.29
CA TYR A 63 -3.91 14.77 -17.13
C TYR A 63 -2.86 13.68 -16.93
N ASP A 64 -1.74 14.10 -16.39
CA ASP A 64 -0.72 13.23 -15.80
C ASP A 64 -0.91 13.10 -14.29
N GLU A 65 -0.17 12.21 -13.66
CA GLU A 65 -0.21 11.96 -12.22
C GLU A 65 1.18 11.74 -11.68
N SER A 66 1.41 12.29 -10.49
CA SER A 66 2.54 11.95 -9.62
C SER A 66 1.99 11.43 -8.29
N ASP A 67 2.43 10.24 -7.87
CA ASP A 67 2.07 9.61 -6.61
C ASP A 67 3.33 9.48 -5.75
N THR A 68 3.35 10.16 -4.61
CA THR A 68 4.46 10.15 -3.65
C THR A 68 4.02 9.49 -2.35
N ILE A 69 4.77 8.50 -1.86
CA ILE A 69 4.54 7.84 -0.57
C ILE A 69 5.79 7.94 0.28
N VAL A 70 5.61 8.35 1.53
CA VAL A 70 6.64 8.28 2.57
C VAL A 70 6.06 7.61 3.80
N ARG A 71 6.66 6.51 4.23
CA ARG A 71 6.21 5.72 5.39
C ARG A 71 7.40 5.36 6.28
N TYR A 72 7.19 5.46 7.59
CA TYR A 72 8.09 4.92 8.60
C TYR A 72 7.28 4.21 9.69
N VAL A 73 7.70 3.00 10.08
CA VAL A 73 7.04 2.19 11.11
C VAL A 73 8.10 1.59 12.02
N ALA A 74 8.14 2.00 13.27
CA ALA A 74 8.90 1.31 14.31
C ALA A 74 8.25 -0.04 14.62
N THR A 75 9.07 -1.08 14.79
CA THR A 75 8.63 -2.48 14.97
C THR A 75 9.20 -3.11 16.25
N PRO A 76 8.97 -2.52 17.45
CA PRO A 76 9.46 -3.07 18.69
C PRO A 76 8.76 -4.40 19.03
N ARG A 77 9.53 -5.33 19.59
CA ARG A 77 9.01 -6.61 20.06
C ARG A 77 8.45 -6.47 21.47
N ILE A 78 7.27 -7.03 21.67
CA ILE A 78 6.61 -7.11 22.97
C ILE A 78 6.19 -8.56 23.25
N GLY A 79 5.73 -8.85 24.45
CA GLY A 79 5.33 -10.22 24.83
C GLY A 79 4.20 -10.83 23.97
N LEU A 80 3.38 -9.99 23.31
CA LEU A 80 2.28 -10.43 22.44
C LEU A 80 2.69 -10.55 20.96
N GLY A 81 3.89 -10.08 20.58
CA GLY A 81 4.34 -10.07 19.19
C GLY A 81 5.19 -8.85 18.83
N VAL A 82 5.01 -8.32 17.63
CA VAL A 82 5.67 -7.12 17.13
C VAL A 82 4.64 -6.01 17.05
N LEU A 83 4.84 -4.97 17.86
CA LEU A 83 4.03 -3.75 17.78
C LEU A 83 4.47 -2.95 16.56
N ARG A 84 3.54 -2.29 15.88
CA ARG A 84 3.79 -1.46 14.71
C ARG A 84 3.30 -0.04 15.02
N LEU A 85 4.22 0.91 15.10
CA LEU A 85 3.92 2.30 15.41
C LEU A 85 4.63 3.20 14.42
N GLY A 86 3.87 3.95 13.64
CA GLY A 86 4.48 4.76 12.59
C GLY A 86 3.57 5.83 12.03
N ALA A 87 4.02 6.42 10.94
CA ALA A 87 3.26 7.37 10.16
C ALA A 87 3.47 7.13 8.67
N GLU A 88 2.48 7.51 7.89
CA GLU A 88 2.49 7.49 6.43
C GLU A 88 1.94 8.82 5.91
N TRP A 89 2.59 9.34 4.88
CA TRP A 89 2.09 10.41 4.04
C TRP A 89 2.04 9.90 2.61
N GLU A 90 0.88 10.07 1.98
CA GLU A 90 0.65 9.76 0.58
C GLU A 90 0.05 10.97 -0.12
N ARG A 91 0.49 11.24 -1.34
CA ARG A 91 0.01 12.37 -2.12
C ARG A 91 -0.05 12.04 -3.60
N PHE A 92 -1.24 12.09 -4.16
CA PHE A 92 -1.49 12.13 -5.60
C PHE A 92 -1.59 13.57 -6.05
N ALA A 93 -0.82 13.96 -7.04
CA ALA A 93 -0.91 15.25 -7.72
C ALA A 93 -1.27 15.01 -9.19
N PHE A 94 -2.35 15.64 -9.64
CA PHE A 94 -2.89 15.50 -10.99
C PHE A 94 -2.72 16.79 -11.78
N GLY A 95 -2.11 16.70 -12.95
CA GLY A 95 -1.90 17.82 -13.88
C GLY A 95 -3.15 18.20 -14.65
N PHE A 96 -4.30 18.37 -13.97
CA PHE A 96 -5.54 18.77 -14.63
C PHE A 96 -5.46 20.19 -15.21
N PRO A 97 -6.03 20.43 -16.41
CA PRO A 97 -6.22 21.78 -16.92
C PRO A 97 -7.19 22.57 -16.03
N SER A 98 -7.07 23.89 -16.04
CA SER A 98 -7.95 24.76 -15.26
C SER A 98 -9.43 24.53 -15.62
N GLY A 99 -10.27 24.38 -14.59
CA GLY A 99 -11.71 24.08 -14.75
C GLY A 99 -12.05 22.60 -14.95
N ALA A 100 -11.09 21.69 -14.81
CA ALA A 100 -11.39 20.26 -14.74
C ALA A 100 -12.32 19.97 -13.55
N PRO A 101 -13.25 19.01 -13.70
CA PRO A 101 -14.26 18.71 -12.66
C PRO A 101 -13.75 17.75 -11.57
N LEU A 102 -12.45 17.67 -11.36
CA LEU A 102 -11.78 16.77 -10.41
C LEU A 102 -10.77 17.56 -9.58
N PRO A 103 -10.47 17.12 -8.35
CA PRO A 103 -9.46 17.75 -7.51
C PRO A 103 -8.06 17.51 -8.11
N SER A 104 -7.21 18.54 -8.06
CA SER A 104 -5.82 18.45 -8.52
C SER A 104 -4.90 17.71 -7.56
N THR A 105 -5.35 17.47 -6.34
CA THR A 105 -4.56 16.78 -5.30
C THR A 105 -5.47 15.91 -4.47
N LEU A 106 -5.01 14.71 -4.13
CA LEU A 106 -5.55 13.87 -3.07
C LEU A 106 -4.37 13.52 -2.16
N GLN A 107 -4.54 13.65 -0.85
CA GLN A 107 -3.45 13.36 0.07
C GLN A 107 -3.94 12.84 1.41
N SER A 108 -3.08 12.10 2.09
CA SER A 108 -3.35 11.62 3.43
C SER A 108 -2.13 11.75 4.33
N ILE A 109 -2.38 12.03 5.59
CA ILE A 109 -1.41 11.85 6.67
C ILE A 109 -2.07 10.96 7.71
N SER A 110 -1.51 9.78 7.93
CA SER A 110 -2.05 8.79 8.85
C SER A 110 -1.00 8.26 9.82
N LEU A 111 -1.44 7.82 10.98
CA LEU A 111 -0.66 7.00 11.87
C LEU A 111 -0.82 5.53 11.48
N VAL A 112 0.24 4.75 11.67
CA VAL A 112 0.21 3.30 11.54
C VAL A 112 0.24 2.70 12.93
N LEU A 113 -0.86 2.07 13.33
CA LEU A 113 -1.03 1.43 14.64
C LEU A 113 -1.35 -0.04 14.41
N GLY A 114 -0.45 -0.95 14.78
CA GLY A 114 -0.66 -2.35 14.46
C GLY A 114 0.02 -3.32 15.42
N LEU A 115 -0.34 -4.58 15.27
CA LEU A 115 0.22 -5.72 16.00
C LEU A 115 0.36 -6.91 15.05
N ASP A 116 1.57 -7.42 14.93
CA ASP A 116 1.85 -8.72 14.33
C ASP A 116 2.01 -9.74 15.43
N THR A 117 1.21 -10.79 15.42
CA THR A 117 1.25 -11.83 16.44
C THR A 117 1.28 -13.21 15.84
N GLN A 118 1.97 -14.13 16.49
CA GLN A 118 2.03 -15.53 16.12
C GLN A 118 1.09 -16.32 17.04
N ILE A 119 0.03 -16.89 16.47
CA ILE A 119 -0.95 -17.68 17.21
C ILE A 119 -0.48 -19.13 17.38
N SER A 120 0.23 -19.65 16.36
CA SER A 120 0.85 -20.96 16.38
C SER A 120 2.07 -21.00 15.46
N ASP A 121 2.80 -22.11 15.41
CA ASP A 121 3.96 -22.27 14.50
C ASP A 121 3.59 -22.09 13.03
N SER A 122 2.30 -22.22 12.69
CA SER A 122 1.81 -22.13 11.31
C SER A 122 0.86 -20.93 11.07
N ILE A 123 0.49 -20.16 12.09
CA ILE A 123 -0.49 -19.08 11.94
C ILE A 123 0.08 -17.77 12.46
N LEU A 124 0.22 -16.83 11.52
CA LEU A 124 0.59 -15.46 11.81
C LEU A 124 -0.63 -14.55 11.56
N MET A 125 -0.83 -13.55 12.43
CA MET A 125 -1.92 -12.58 12.32
C MET A 125 -1.36 -11.18 12.36
N ARG A 126 -2.00 -10.29 11.60
CA ARG A 126 -1.78 -8.84 11.65
C ARG A 126 -3.08 -8.12 11.87
N PHE A 127 -3.01 -7.13 12.73
CA PHE A 127 -4.03 -6.11 12.97
C PHE A 127 -3.37 -4.75 12.71
N GLU A 128 -3.95 -3.91 11.87
CA GLU A 128 -3.42 -2.58 11.59
C GLU A 128 -4.58 -1.60 11.42
N ALA A 129 -4.49 -0.44 12.07
CA ALA A 129 -5.37 0.70 11.90
C ALA A 129 -4.55 1.89 11.41
N GLN A 130 -5.14 2.69 10.51
CA GLN A 130 -4.51 3.89 9.94
C GLN A 130 -5.38 5.12 10.19
N PRO A 131 -5.53 5.57 11.48
CA PRO A 131 -6.24 6.80 11.76
C PRO A 131 -5.48 7.99 11.17
N GLY A 132 -6.18 8.85 10.45
CA GLY A 132 -5.55 9.97 9.76
C GLY A 132 -6.53 10.91 9.10
N VAL A 133 -6.00 11.89 8.39
CA VAL A 133 -6.73 12.85 7.57
C VAL A 133 -6.53 12.49 6.11
N TYR A 134 -7.62 12.40 5.38
CA TYR A 134 -7.67 11.98 3.99
C TYR A 134 -8.45 13.02 3.18
N ASP A 135 -7.75 13.96 2.55
CA ASP A 135 -8.32 15.19 2.04
C ASP A 135 -7.63 15.67 0.74
N THR A 136 -8.11 16.76 0.20
CA THR A 136 -7.52 17.47 -0.95
C THR A 136 -6.54 18.58 -0.53
N GLY A 137 -6.67 19.18 0.68
CA GLY A 137 -5.90 20.37 1.06
C GLY A 137 -5.51 20.50 2.54
N PHE A 138 -5.94 19.60 3.44
CA PHE A 138 -5.76 19.69 4.90
C PHE A 138 -6.36 20.94 5.55
N GLU A 139 -7.44 21.47 4.97
CA GLU A 139 -8.07 22.69 5.50
C GLU A 139 -8.98 22.40 6.73
N HIS A 140 -9.62 21.22 6.79
CA HIS A 140 -10.61 20.83 7.80
C HIS A 140 -10.32 19.47 8.45
N VAL A 141 -9.19 19.38 9.15
CA VAL A 141 -8.63 18.14 9.72
C VAL A 141 -9.63 17.33 10.58
N SER A 142 -10.57 17.98 11.28
CA SER A 142 -11.55 17.28 12.13
C SER A 142 -12.63 16.55 11.33
N ASP A 143 -13.00 17.10 10.17
CA ASP A 143 -14.12 16.61 9.36
C ASP A 143 -13.65 15.59 8.31
N ASP A 144 -12.35 15.60 7.98
CA ASP A 144 -11.69 14.74 7.01
C ASP A 144 -10.98 13.54 7.65
N PHE A 145 -11.27 13.31 8.95
CA PHE A 145 -10.74 12.16 9.67
C PHE A 145 -11.36 10.86 9.19
N ASN A 146 -10.51 9.87 8.88
CA ASN A 146 -10.90 8.50 8.59
C ASN A 146 -9.98 7.53 9.34
N MET A 147 -10.43 6.29 9.53
CA MET A 147 -9.66 5.24 10.18
C MET A 147 -9.86 3.90 9.47
N PRO A 148 -9.21 3.70 8.33
CA PRO A 148 -9.14 2.38 7.70
C PRO A 148 -8.52 1.35 8.64
N PHE A 149 -9.04 0.12 8.58
CA PHE A 149 -8.60 -0.98 9.43
C PHE A 149 -8.36 -2.23 8.60
N LEU A 150 -7.28 -2.97 8.89
CA LEU A 150 -6.91 -4.23 8.27
C LEU A 150 -6.76 -5.33 9.31
N VAL A 151 -7.36 -6.47 9.05
CA VAL A 151 -7.04 -7.73 9.73
C VAL A 151 -6.59 -8.73 8.68
N GLY A 152 -5.43 -9.33 8.89
CA GLY A 152 -4.90 -10.35 7.98
C GLY A 152 -4.31 -11.53 8.72
N GLY A 153 -4.31 -12.68 8.08
CA GLY A 153 -3.70 -13.90 8.58
C GLY A 153 -2.93 -14.64 7.49
N THR A 154 -1.83 -15.26 7.89
CA THR A 154 -1.05 -16.15 7.02
C THR A 154 -1.03 -17.53 7.63
N TYR A 155 -1.45 -18.54 6.86
CA TYR A 155 -1.30 -19.93 7.19
C TYR A 155 -0.09 -20.53 6.45
N ILE A 156 0.93 -20.93 7.18
CA ILE A 156 2.15 -21.55 6.66
C ILE A 156 1.86 -23.05 6.50
N TYR A 157 1.45 -23.44 5.28
CA TYR A 157 1.19 -24.84 4.97
C TYR A 157 2.49 -25.65 4.85
N SER A 158 3.52 -25.05 4.26
CA SER A 158 4.86 -25.65 4.13
C SER A 158 5.91 -24.53 4.02
N PRO A 159 7.22 -24.85 4.08
CA PRO A 159 8.27 -23.85 3.85
C PRO A 159 8.16 -23.12 2.50
N ASN A 160 7.51 -23.74 1.52
CA ASN A 160 7.39 -23.20 0.16
C ASN A 160 6.01 -22.67 -0.18
N LEU A 161 4.98 -22.91 0.66
CA LEU A 161 3.60 -22.52 0.37
C LEU A 161 2.93 -21.92 1.61
N GLN A 162 2.39 -20.72 1.42
CA GLN A 162 1.65 -19.97 2.43
C GLN A 162 0.33 -19.50 1.82
N PHE A 163 -0.73 -19.56 2.60
CA PHE A 163 -2.04 -18.99 2.25
C PHE A 163 -2.26 -17.71 3.07
N ILE A 164 -2.80 -16.70 2.43
CA ILE A 164 -3.02 -15.39 3.02
C ILE A 164 -4.52 -15.08 2.90
N VAL A 165 -5.12 -14.64 4.00
CA VAL A 165 -6.50 -14.15 4.02
C VAL A 165 -6.55 -12.86 4.82
N GLY A 166 -7.45 -11.95 4.45
CA GLY A 166 -7.58 -10.69 5.15
C GLY A 166 -8.90 -10.00 4.87
N VAL A 167 -9.16 -8.98 5.65
CA VAL A 167 -10.32 -8.08 5.52
C VAL A 167 -9.83 -6.66 5.73
N SER A 168 -10.14 -5.78 4.77
CA SER A 168 -9.99 -4.33 4.91
C SER A 168 -11.35 -3.72 5.23
N VAL A 169 -11.41 -2.88 6.23
CA VAL A 169 -12.63 -2.17 6.67
C VAL A 169 -12.39 -0.67 6.58
N ASP A 170 -13.27 0.04 5.90
CA ASP A 170 -13.27 1.49 5.81
C ASP A 170 -14.72 1.98 5.64
N ILE A 171 -15.22 2.71 6.62
CA ILE A 171 -16.63 3.13 6.69
C ILE A 171 -16.99 4.20 5.64
N GLU A 172 -15.98 4.91 5.12
CA GLU A 172 -16.17 5.91 4.07
C GLU A 172 -16.24 5.28 2.67
N ARG A 173 -15.99 3.97 2.55
CA ARG A 173 -16.02 3.23 1.29
C ARG A 173 -17.46 2.85 0.89
N LYS A 174 -17.70 2.79 -0.41
CA LYS A 174 -18.97 2.28 -0.96
C LYS A 174 -19.28 0.85 -0.49
N TYR A 175 -18.25 0.02 -0.43
CA TYR A 175 -18.27 -1.32 0.16
C TYR A 175 -17.37 -1.31 1.39
N PRO A 176 -17.92 -1.07 2.60
CA PRO A 176 -17.12 -0.85 3.80
C PRO A 176 -16.20 -1.99 4.17
N VAL A 177 -16.51 -3.21 3.73
CA VAL A 177 -15.75 -4.43 4.04
C VAL A 177 -15.31 -5.10 2.75
N ILE A 178 -14.00 -5.19 2.54
CA ILE A 178 -13.42 -5.87 1.37
C ILE A 178 -12.58 -7.05 1.85
N PRO A 179 -13.00 -8.29 1.57
CA PRO A 179 -12.19 -9.47 1.84
C PRO A 179 -11.07 -9.59 0.80
N ALA A 180 -9.92 -10.12 1.23
CA ALA A 180 -8.81 -10.46 0.37
C ALA A 180 -8.33 -11.88 0.69
N ALA A 181 -7.88 -12.60 -0.33
CA ALA A 181 -7.26 -13.91 -0.18
C ALA A 181 -6.16 -14.06 -1.23
N GLY A 182 -5.18 -14.89 -0.92
CA GLY A 182 -4.08 -15.16 -1.83
C GLY A 182 -3.17 -16.26 -1.31
N PHE A 183 -2.07 -16.45 -2.02
CA PHE A 183 -1.03 -17.38 -1.61
C PHE A 183 0.35 -16.86 -2.05
N ARG A 184 1.37 -17.31 -1.34
CA ARG A 184 2.77 -17.17 -1.74
C ARG A 184 3.35 -18.57 -1.91
N TRP A 185 3.86 -18.88 -3.11
CA TRP A 185 4.38 -20.19 -3.46
C TRP A 185 5.75 -20.08 -4.11
N GLN A 186 6.75 -20.67 -3.48
CA GLN A 186 8.06 -20.90 -4.11
C GLN A 186 7.96 -22.10 -5.05
N ILE A 187 7.63 -21.83 -6.31
CA ILE A 187 7.42 -22.84 -7.38
C ILE A 187 8.71 -23.60 -7.66
N ALA A 188 9.82 -22.89 -7.69
CA ALA A 188 11.15 -23.42 -7.92
C ALA A 188 12.19 -22.62 -7.12
N ARG A 189 13.46 -23.01 -7.18
CA ARG A 189 14.54 -22.37 -6.41
C ARG A 189 14.64 -20.86 -6.62
N GLN A 190 14.33 -20.39 -7.84
CA GLN A 190 14.44 -18.97 -8.22
C GLN A 190 13.08 -18.33 -8.51
N TRP A 191 11.99 -19.09 -8.54
CA TRP A 191 10.68 -18.60 -8.92
C TRP A 191 9.74 -18.58 -7.71
N VAL A 192 9.15 -17.42 -7.46
CA VAL A 192 8.14 -17.22 -6.42
C VAL A 192 6.89 -16.62 -7.06
N ALA A 193 5.74 -17.27 -6.89
CA ALA A 193 4.44 -16.69 -7.20
C ALA A 193 3.85 -16.13 -5.90
N ASN A 194 3.60 -14.84 -5.88
CA ASN A 194 2.83 -14.16 -4.86
C ASN A 194 1.50 -13.72 -5.49
N ALA A 195 0.47 -14.51 -5.33
CA ALA A 195 -0.87 -14.23 -5.89
C ALA A 195 -1.80 -13.65 -4.82
N SER A 196 -1.31 -12.71 -4.01
CA SER A 196 -2.08 -12.04 -2.99
C SER A 196 -2.32 -10.57 -3.33
N LEU A 197 -3.56 -10.11 -3.21
CA LEU A 197 -3.91 -8.70 -3.29
C LEU A 197 -3.36 -7.93 -2.08
N PRO A 198 -3.00 -6.65 -2.23
CA PRO A 198 -3.19 -5.82 -3.43
C PRO A 198 -2.09 -5.93 -4.49
N THR A 199 -0.97 -6.62 -4.23
CA THR A 199 0.23 -6.61 -5.06
C THR A 199 0.64 -8.01 -5.55
N PRO A 200 -0.16 -8.67 -6.43
CA PRO A 200 0.22 -9.95 -6.98
C PRO A 200 1.46 -9.82 -7.88
N ARG A 201 2.42 -10.72 -7.70
CA ARG A 201 3.70 -10.72 -8.43
C ARG A 201 4.17 -12.13 -8.76
N LEU A 202 4.78 -12.28 -9.92
CA LEU A 202 5.63 -13.42 -10.27
C LEU A 202 7.08 -12.95 -10.24
N GLU A 203 7.86 -13.46 -9.30
CA GLU A 203 9.22 -13.02 -8.99
C GLU A 203 10.23 -14.05 -9.51
N TYR A 204 11.34 -13.55 -10.07
CA TYR A 204 12.49 -14.34 -10.44
C TYR A 204 13.74 -13.83 -9.72
N GLU A 205 14.30 -14.64 -8.83
CA GLU A 205 15.54 -14.34 -8.12
C GLU A 205 16.75 -14.56 -9.04
N TRP A 206 17.20 -13.51 -9.73
CA TRP A 206 18.36 -13.56 -10.61
C TRP A 206 19.64 -13.91 -9.85
N ASN A 207 19.80 -13.26 -8.69
CA ASN A 207 20.88 -13.54 -7.76
C ASN A 207 20.50 -13.08 -6.34
N ARG A 208 21.43 -13.16 -5.37
CA ARG A 208 21.16 -12.81 -3.96
C ARG A 208 20.77 -11.34 -3.74
N ASN A 209 21.09 -10.46 -4.68
CA ASN A 209 20.86 -9.02 -4.56
C ASN A 209 19.86 -8.47 -5.57
N LEU A 210 19.47 -9.25 -6.57
CA LEU A 210 18.60 -8.80 -7.65
C LEU A 210 17.47 -9.78 -7.89
N THR A 211 16.24 -9.26 -7.80
CA THR A 211 15.01 -9.96 -8.15
C THR A 211 14.30 -9.16 -9.23
N VAL A 212 13.89 -9.82 -10.29
CA VAL A 212 13.03 -9.25 -11.35
C VAL A 212 11.63 -9.78 -11.15
N TYR A 213 10.63 -8.97 -11.43
CA TYR A 213 9.23 -9.40 -11.28
C TYR A 213 8.33 -8.84 -12.39
N LEU A 214 7.24 -9.55 -12.61
CA LEU A 214 6.06 -9.10 -13.33
C LEU A 214 4.91 -9.08 -12.34
N GLY A 215 4.12 -7.99 -12.30
CA GLY A 215 3.08 -7.88 -11.31
C GLY A 215 2.01 -6.85 -11.61
N ALA A 216 1.14 -6.69 -10.64
CA ALA A 216 0.15 -5.62 -10.59
C ALA A 216 0.11 -4.99 -9.20
N ASP A 217 -0.43 -3.79 -9.15
CA ASP A 217 -0.75 -3.07 -7.93
C ASP A 217 -2.19 -2.56 -8.02
N VAL A 218 -2.96 -2.77 -6.96
CA VAL A 218 -4.37 -2.35 -6.87
C VAL A 218 -4.51 -1.45 -5.67
N LYS A 219 -4.82 -0.18 -5.89
CA LYS A 219 -5.08 0.81 -4.84
C LYS A 219 -6.54 1.22 -4.82
N GLU A 220 -7.08 1.42 -3.62
CA GLU A 220 -8.36 2.07 -3.40
C GLU A 220 -8.32 2.80 -2.07
N THR A 221 -8.46 4.12 -2.10
CA THR A 221 -8.44 5.01 -0.94
C THR A 221 -9.55 6.03 -1.05
N ASN A 222 -10.13 6.43 0.09
CA ASN A 222 -11.19 7.43 0.15
C ASN A 222 -10.62 8.74 0.68
N TYR A 223 -11.03 9.81 0.03
CA TYR A 223 -10.66 11.18 0.37
C TYR A 223 -11.93 12.02 0.48
N ARG A 224 -11.85 13.10 1.23
CA ARG A 224 -12.91 14.09 1.29
C ARG A 224 -12.46 15.32 0.50
N VAL A 225 -13.35 15.84 -0.35
CA VAL A 225 -13.05 17.06 -1.11
C VAL A 225 -13.45 18.29 -0.31
N ASP A 226 -12.87 19.45 -0.66
CA ASP A 226 -13.12 20.73 0.00
C ASP A 226 -14.61 21.06 0.12
N ASP A 227 -14.98 21.85 1.13
CA ASP A 227 -16.36 22.29 1.42
C ASP A 227 -17.03 23.04 0.26
N ASN A 228 -16.25 23.68 -0.59
CA ASN A 228 -16.73 24.47 -1.72
C ASN A 228 -16.33 23.89 -3.09
N PHE A 229 -15.88 22.61 -3.11
CA PHE A 229 -15.44 21.96 -4.34
C PHE A 229 -16.54 21.91 -5.40
N GLY A 230 -17.73 21.50 -5.01
CA GLY A 230 -18.89 21.40 -5.90
C GLY A 230 -19.37 22.77 -6.43
N ASP A 231 -19.34 23.79 -5.59
CA ASP A 231 -19.74 25.15 -5.99
C ASP A 231 -18.84 25.68 -7.10
N LYS A 232 -17.53 25.45 -7.03
CA LYS A 232 -16.56 25.80 -8.09
C LYS A 232 -16.84 25.08 -9.40
N GLN A 233 -17.58 23.97 -9.38
CA GLN A 233 -17.92 23.12 -10.52
C GLN A 233 -19.39 23.28 -10.97
N GLY A 234 -20.17 24.13 -10.31
CA GLY A 234 -21.61 24.25 -10.53
C GLY A 234 -22.39 22.98 -10.13
N LYS A 235 -21.89 22.22 -9.18
CA LYS A 235 -22.46 20.95 -8.64
C LYS A 235 -22.36 20.96 -7.12
N PRO A 236 -23.20 21.74 -6.41
CA PRO A 236 -23.13 21.87 -4.95
C PRO A 236 -23.21 20.52 -4.20
N GLU A 237 -23.78 19.49 -4.82
CA GLU A 237 -23.85 18.14 -4.26
C GLU A 237 -22.45 17.48 -4.08
N LEU A 238 -21.41 18.03 -4.67
CA LEU A 238 -20.03 17.59 -4.50
C LEU A 238 -19.28 18.33 -3.39
N ASN A 239 -19.90 19.30 -2.73
CA ASN A 239 -19.30 19.98 -1.60
C ASN A 239 -19.08 18.99 -0.46
N HIS A 240 -17.87 18.93 0.09
CA HIS A 240 -17.49 18.03 1.18
C HIS A 240 -17.82 16.56 0.91
N ALA A 241 -17.88 16.15 -0.35
CA ALA A 241 -18.25 14.79 -0.74
C ALA A 241 -17.08 13.82 -0.56
N VAL A 242 -17.41 12.56 -0.28
CA VAL A 242 -16.42 11.47 -0.29
C VAL A 242 -16.12 11.06 -1.71
N LEU A 243 -14.85 11.09 -2.07
CA LEU A 243 -14.29 10.62 -3.32
C LEU A 243 -13.50 9.33 -3.08
N THR A 244 -13.93 8.23 -3.67
CA THR A 244 -13.14 7.01 -3.77
C THR A 244 -12.24 7.11 -4.99
N TYR A 245 -10.93 7.14 -4.76
CA TYR A 245 -9.91 7.00 -5.80
C TYR A 245 -9.50 5.54 -5.90
N SER A 246 -9.52 4.99 -7.10
CA SER A 246 -9.12 3.59 -7.36
C SER A 246 -8.25 3.52 -8.60
N GLU A 247 -7.19 2.72 -8.52
CA GLU A 247 -6.29 2.49 -9.64
C GLU A 247 -5.81 1.04 -9.71
N VAL A 248 -5.40 0.63 -10.90
CA VAL A 248 -4.70 -0.62 -11.16
C VAL A 248 -3.49 -0.31 -12.03
N ARG A 249 -2.31 -0.66 -11.57
CA ARG A 249 -1.04 -0.61 -12.32
C ARG A 249 -0.59 -2.03 -12.63
N THR A 250 -0.01 -2.26 -13.80
CA THR A 250 0.57 -3.55 -14.19
C THR A 250 1.91 -3.31 -14.86
N GLY A 251 2.95 -4.01 -14.42
CA GLY A 251 4.28 -3.72 -14.92
C GLY A 251 5.30 -4.80 -14.61
N THR A 252 6.50 -4.53 -15.05
CA THR A 252 7.70 -5.29 -14.71
C THR A 252 8.66 -4.40 -13.93
N GLY A 253 9.30 -4.98 -12.95
CA GLY A 253 10.23 -4.23 -12.11
C GLY A 253 11.40 -5.09 -11.64
N LEU A 254 12.30 -4.42 -10.99
CA LEU A 254 13.46 -5.02 -10.34
C LEU A 254 13.59 -4.51 -8.91
N ASN A 255 13.96 -5.40 -8.00
CA ASN A 255 14.35 -5.10 -6.64
C ASN A 255 15.87 -5.33 -6.53
N TRP A 256 16.60 -4.28 -6.25
CA TRP A 256 18.06 -4.33 -6.07
C TRP A 256 18.40 -4.06 -4.61
N LYS A 257 18.88 -5.09 -3.92
CA LYS A 257 19.40 -4.98 -2.56
C LYS A 257 20.79 -4.32 -2.57
N ILE A 258 20.81 -3.00 -2.39
CA ILE A 258 22.05 -2.20 -2.41
C ILE A 258 22.83 -2.27 -1.08
N ALA A 259 22.13 -2.53 0.03
CA ALA A 259 22.71 -2.78 1.35
C ALA A 259 21.85 -3.79 2.14
N PRO A 260 22.32 -4.33 3.27
CA PRO A 260 21.55 -5.31 4.06
C PRO A 260 20.13 -4.88 4.41
N SER A 261 19.93 -3.59 4.68
CA SER A 261 18.64 -3.00 5.08
C SER A 261 18.04 -2.08 4.01
N VAL A 262 18.59 -2.04 2.78
CA VAL A 262 18.19 -1.07 1.75
C VAL A 262 17.95 -1.77 0.43
N ILE A 263 16.73 -1.65 -0.07
CA ILE A 263 16.30 -2.16 -1.37
C ILE A 263 15.86 -0.96 -2.22
N LEU A 264 16.45 -0.85 -3.39
CA LEU A 264 16.02 0.06 -4.45
C LEU A 264 15.13 -0.73 -5.41
N THR A 265 13.92 -0.23 -5.65
CA THR A 265 13.00 -0.78 -6.65
C THR A 265 12.88 0.19 -7.82
N ALA A 266 12.85 -0.34 -9.02
CA ALA A 266 12.44 0.40 -10.22
C ALA A 266 11.42 -0.45 -10.97
N GLU A 267 10.34 0.18 -11.41
CA GLU A 267 9.24 -0.48 -12.12
C GLU A 267 8.78 0.38 -13.29
N ALA A 268 8.34 -0.25 -14.37
CA ALA A 268 7.69 0.41 -15.49
C ALA A 268 6.59 -0.48 -16.06
N GLY A 269 5.54 0.14 -16.58
CA GLY A 269 4.39 -0.58 -17.09
C GLY A 269 3.28 0.33 -17.58
N TYR A 270 2.06 -0.15 -17.42
CA TYR A 270 0.85 0.57 -17.81
C TYR A 270 -0.15 0.58 -16.66
N GLN A 271 -0.87 1.70 -16.52
CA GLN A 271 -2.03 1.86 -15.67
C GLN A 271 -3.29 1.69 -16.55
N PRO A 272 -3.89 0.48 -16.57
CA PRO A 272 -5.07 0.21 -17.40
C PRO A 272 -6.36 0.73 -16.78
N TYR A 273 -6.36 1.12 -15.53
CA TYR A 273 -7.56 1.54 -14.83
C TYR A 273 -7.28 2.60 -13.79
N ARG A 274 -8.11 3.65 -13.81
CA ARG A 274 -8.17 4.71 -12.80
C ARG A 274 -9.59 5.26 -12.73
N SER A 275 -10.08 5.51 -11.53
CA SER A 275 -11.46 5.96 -11.30
C SER A 275 -11.54 6.92 -10.13
N PHE A 276 -12.38 7.94 -10.30
CA PHE A 276 -12.78 8.91 -9.30
C PHE A 276 -14.28 8.75 -9.09
N ASP A 277 -14.72 8.12 -8.00
CA ASP A 277 -16.12 7.78 -7.74
C ASP A 277 -16.66 8.54 -6.53
N PHE A 278 -17.47 9.57 -6.79
CA PHE A 278 -18.29 10.25 -5.79
C PHE A 278 -19.57 9.45 -5.59
N TYR A 279 -19.47 8.24 -5.08
CA TYR A 279 -20.55 7.26 -5.07
C TYR A 279 -21.82 7.71 -4.33
N ARG A 280 -21.71 8.61 -3.33
CA ARG A 280 -22.88 9.16 -2.60
C ARG A 280 -23.69 10.14 -3.45
N THR A 281 -23.10 10.72 -4.50
CA THR A 281 -23.74 11.67 -5.42
C THR A 281 -24.00 11.08 -6.80
N ASN A 282 -23.63 9.81 -7.02
CA ASN A 282 -23.74 9.12 -8.31
C ASN A 282 -22.97 9.83 -9.44
N VAL A 283 -21.82 10.42 -9.10
CA VAL A 283 -20.90 11.06 -10.05
C VAL A 283 -19.62 10.23 -10.10
N ARG A 284 -19.29 9.71 -11.28
CA ARG A 284 -18.10 8.92 -11.49
C ARG A 284 -17.37 9.33 -12.75
N TYR A 285 -16.05 9.46 -12.64
CA TYR A 285 -15.14 9.65 -13.75
C TYR A 285 -14.22 8.43 -13.83
N HIS A 286 -13.83 8.03 -15.02
CA HIS A 286 -12.90 6.93 -15.25
C HIS A 286 -11.93 7.27 -16.37
N GLN A 287 -10.77 6.68 -16.29
CA GLN A 287 -9.76 6.80 -17.34
C GLN A 287 -10.21 6.06 -18.60
N ASP A 288 -10.02 6.69 -19.76
CA ASP A 288 -10.15 6.06 -21.07
C ASP A 288 -8.77 5.62 -21.56
N GLY A 289 -8.68 4.35 -21.95
CA GLY A 289 -7.42 3.73 -22.35
C GLY A 289 -6.47 3.42 -21.18
N SER A 290 -5.21 3.19 -21.49
CA SER A 290 -4.14 2.91 -20.52
C SER A 290 -3.02 3.93 -20.67
N ALA A 291 -2.43 4.35 -19.54
CA ALA A 291 -1.31 5.28 -19.49
C ALA A 291 -0.01 4.56 -19.11
N PRO A 292 1.13 4.84 -19.74
CA PRO A 292 2.40 4.32 -19.29
C PRO A 292 2.81 4.97 -17.95
N TYR A 293 3.48 4.21 -17.09
CA TYR A 293 4.03 4.73 -15.85
C TYR A 293 5.46 4.25 -15.59
N GLY A 294 6.14 4.97 -14.73
CA GLY A 294 7.41 4.57 -14.11
C GLY A 294 7.39 4.84 -12.62
N MET A 295 8.00 3.95 -11.85
CA MET A 295 8.10 4.06 -10.40
C MET A 295 9.52 3.80 -9.94
N ILE A 296 9.93 4.53 -8.92
CA ILE A 296 11.14 4.28 -8.15
C ILE A 296 10.81 4.27 -6.66
N SER A 297 11.33 3.31 -5.91
CA SER A 297 11.18 3.30 -4.46
C SER A 297 12.45 2.87 -3.74
N LEU A 298 12.61 3.39 -2.54
CA LEU A 298 13.63 3.00 -1.58
C LEU A 298 12.93 2.49 -0.32
N HIS A 299 13.16 1.24 0.02
CA HIS A 299 12.54 0.64 1.19
C HIS A 299 13.48 -0.33 1.91
N GLY A 300 13.12 -0.69 3.12
CA GLY A 300 13.88 -1.67 3.89
C GLY A 300 13.41 -1.78 5.32
N ALA A 301 14.12 -2.66 6.06
CA ALA A 301 13.91 -2.89 7.48
C ALA A 301 15.27 -3.05 8.20
N PHE A 302 15.35 -2.61 9.43
CA PHE A 302 16.58 -2.66 10.26
C PHE A 302 16.28 -3.02 11.71
#